data_6f4b7dcbfa50992bc8c4bede05adca8d
#
_entry.id   6f4b7dcbfa50992bc8c4bede05adca8d
#
_cell.length_a   1.000
_cell.length_b   1.000
_cell.length_c   1.000
_cell.angle_alpha   90.00
_cell.angle_beta   90.00
_cell.angle_gamma   90.00
#
_symmetry.space_group_name_H-M   'P 1'
#
loop_
_entity.id
_entity.type
_entity.pdbx_description
1 polymer ?
#
loop_
_entity_poly.entity_id
_entity_poly.type
_entity_poly.pdbx_seq_one_letter_code
_entity_poly.pdbx_strand_id
1 'polypeptide(L)'
;WVFKLFGHEDVRLLNGGREKWIAEGRELTREVQAIDATVYPVVERNDAPIRAFRDDVLAHFGNPLIDVRSPQEYTGERTHMPDYPQEGALRGGHIPSAASVPWAKAANEDKTFKSVEDLKQLYYNEAGLKDGDDVIAYCRIGERSSHTWFVLKYLLGFKNVRNYDGSWTEWGSLVGVPIVKGDQPGSAPAARK
;
A
#
# COMPACT_ATOMS: atom_id res chain seq x y z
N TRP A 1 -4.89 5.54 -6.80
CA TRP A 1 -3.54 5.25 -7.27
C TRP A 1 -3.55 4.95 -8.77
N VAL A 2 -4.36 3.99 -9.27
CA VAL A 2 -4.43 3.62 -10.70
C VAL A 2 -4.71 4.83 -11.60
N PHE A 3 -5.68 5.67 -11.27
CA PHE A 3 -5.96 6.88 -12.04
C PHE A 3 -4.73 7.79 -12.17
N LYS A 4 -3.90 7.87 -11.13
CA LYS A 4 -2.66 8.67 -11.16
C LYS A 4 -1.58 8.08 -12.07
N LEU A 5 -1.51 6.74 -12.24
CA LEU A 5 -0.62 6.10 -13.21
C LEU A 5 -0.93 6.56 -14.64
N PHE A 6 -2.21 6.80 -14.94
CA PHE A 6 -2.68 7.26 -16.24
C PHE A 6 -2.83 8.78 -16.34
N GLY A 7 -2.19 9.53 -15.44
CA GLY A 7 -2.15 11.00 -15.50
C GLY A 7 -3.48 11.69 -15.20
N HIS A 8 -4.50 10.96 -14.72
CA HIS A 8 -5.76 11.60 -14.34
C HIS A 8 -5.58 12.40 -13.05
N GLU A 9 -5.67 13.72 -13.15
CA GLU A 9 -5.30 14.60 -12.04
C GLU A 9 -6.43 14.81 -11.03
N ASP A 10 -7.67 14.98 -11.48
CA ASP A 10 -8.82 15.21 -10.59
C ASP A 10 -9.38 13.89 -10.05
N VAL A 11 -8.65 13.31 -9.10
CA VAL A 11 -9.08 12.11 -8.36
C VAL A 11 -9.35 12.49 -6.92
N ARG A 12 -10.57 12.26 -6.48
CA ARG A 12 -11.01 12.58 -5.12
C ARG A 12 -11.43 11.32 -4.39
N LEU A 13 -11.11 11.24 -3.10
CA LEU A 13 -11.55 10.17 -2.22
C LEU A 13 -12.70 10.64 -1.34
N LEU A 14 -13.76 9.85 -1.28
CA LEU A 14 -14.83 10.04 -0.29
C LEU A 14 -14.30 9.51 1.06
N ASN A 15 -13.96 10.43 1.97
CA ASN A 15 -13.37 10.09 3.25
C ASN A 15 -14.37 9.33 4.13
N GLY A 16 -14.06 8.08 4.49
CA GLY A 16 -14.95 7.14 5.14
C GLY A 16 -15.70 6.21 4.20
N GLY A 17 -15.69 6.51 2.88
CA GLY A 17 -16.24 5.65 1.85
C GLY A 17 -17.73 5.37 1.98
N ARG A 18 -18.16 4.25 1.38
CA ARG A 18 -19.57 3.85 1.34
C ARG A 18 -20.14 3.53 2.73
N GLU A 19 -19.35 2.98 3.64
CA GLU A 19 -19.83 2.61 4.97
C GLU A 19 -20.24 3.86 5.76
N LYS A 20 -19.41 4.89 5.77
CA LYS A 20 -19.74 6.17 6.42
C LYS A 20 -20.92 6.86 5.76
N TRP A 21 -21.00 6.85 4.43
CA TRP A 21 -22.14 7.37 3.67
C TRP A 21 -23.47 6.76 4.14
N ILE A 22 -23.50 5.44 4.32
CA ILE A 22 -24.68 4.72 4.82
C ILE A 22 -24.96 5.06 6.28
N ALA A 23 -23.92 5.08 7.13
CA ALA A 23 -24.05 5.39 8.54
C ALA A 23 -24.59 6.81 8.79
N GLU A 24 -24.31 7.75 7.88
CA GLU A 24 -24.86 9.11 7.91
C GLU A 24 -26.29 9.20 7.34
N GLY A 25 -26.92 8.08 6.99
CA GLY A 25 -28.29 8.05 6.45
C GLY A 25 -28.42 8.67 5.06
N ARG A 26 -27.35 8.78 4.30
CA ARG A 26 -27.37 9.36 2.96
C ARG A 26 -28.03 8.41 1.96
N GLU A 27 -28.67 8.99 0.95
CA GLU A 27 -29.42 8.26 -0.06
C GLU A 27 -28.54 7.32 -0.88
N LEU A 28 -29.07 6.13 -1.15
CA LEU A 28 -28.50 5.13 -2.06
C LEU A 28 -29.50 4.84 -3.18
N THR A 29 -29.02 4.69 -4.39
CA THR A 29 -29.84 4.29 -5.54
C THR A 29 -29.28 3.04 -6.20
N ARG A 30 -30.17 2.27 -6.83
CA ARG A 30 -29.84 1.18 -7.77
C ARG A 30 -30.04 1.59 -9.22
N GLU A 31 -30.50 2.80 -9.45
CA GLU A 31 -30.68 3.31 -10.81
C GLU A 31 -29.30 3.46 -11.48
N VAL A 32 -29.18 2.87 -12.64
CA VAL A 32 -28.03 3.04 -13.52
C VAL A 32 -28.40 4.13 -14.51
N GLN A 33 -27.82 5.31 -14.36
CA GLN A 33 -28.02 6.39 -15.31
C GLN A 33 -27.39 6.03 -16.67
N ALA A 34 -28.15 6.27 -17.73
CA ALA A 34 -27.59 6.23 -19.08
C ALA A 34 -26.60 7.41 -19.23
N ILE A 35 -25.37 7.07 -19.51
CA ILE A 35 -24.30 8.06 -19.74
C ILE A 35 -23.88 7.94 -21.21
N ASP A 36 -23.86 9.07 -21.90
CA ASP A 36 -23.38 9.10 -23.27
C ASP A 36 -21.90 8.73 -23.32
N ALA A 37 -21.56 7.92 -24.33
CA ALA A 37 -20.17 7.54 -24.55
C ALA A 37 -19.33 8.78 -24.88
N THR A 38 -18.17 8.87 -24.28
CA THR A 38 -17.20 9.94 -24.55
C THR A 38 -15.85 9.35 -24.93
N VAL A 39 -15.02 10.15 -25.54
CA VAL A 39 -13.64 9.76 -25.88
C VAL A 39 -12.73 10.20 -24.74
N TYR A 40 -12.21 9.21 -24.02
CA TYR A 40 -11.18 9.48 -23.03
C TYR A 40 -9.81 9.53 -23.71
N PRO A 41 -9.00 10.58 -23.46
CA PRO A 41 -7.69 10.70 -24.10
C PRO A 41 -6.79 9.54 -23.70
N VAL A 42 -6.13 8.93 -24.67
CA VAL A 42 -5.08 7.95 -24.44
C VAL A 42 -3.86 8.67 -23.90
N VAL A 43 -3.45 8.35 -22.70
CA VAL A 43 -2.27 8.92 -22.03
C VAL A 43 -1.22 7.82 -21.87
N GLU A 44 0.01 8.11 -22.19
CA GLU A 44 1.12 7.23 -21.90
C GLU A 44 1.32 7.13 -20.39
N ARG A 45 1.32 5.89 -19.88
CA ARG A 45 1.45 5.63 -18.45
C ARG A 45 2.86 5.93 -17.96
N ASN A 46 2.98 6.67 -16.87
CA ASN A 46 4.25 6.92 -16.20
C ASN A 46 4.28 6.22 -14.83
N ASP A 47 4.90 5.05 -14.77
CA ASP A 47 4.98 4.23 -13.56
C ASP A 47 6.04 4.73 -12.57
N ALA A 48 7.19 5.18 -13.06
CA ALA A 48 8.39 5.44 -12.27
C ALA A 48 8.19 6.31 -11.00
N PRO A 49 7.37 7.36 -10.99
CA PRO A 49 7.23 8.21 -9.80
C PRO A 49 6.43 7.59 -8.66
N ILE A 50 5.53 6.61 -8.94
CA ILE A 50 4.55 6.15 -7.97
C ILE A 50 4.39 4.63 -7.90
N ARG A 51 5.07 3.87 -8.77
CA ARG A 51 5.06 2.42 -8.82
C ARG A 51 6.45 1.86 -8.62
N ALA A 52 6.56 0.79 -7.87
CA ALA A 52 7.77 -0.02 -7.78
C ALA A 52 7.51 -1.41 -8.35
N PHE A 53 8.50 -1.95 -9.03
CA PHE A 53 8.55 -3.34 -9.47
C PHE A 53 9.50 -4.14 -8.58
N ARG A 54 9.52 -5.46 -8.76
CA ARG A 54 10.42 -6.35 -8.00
C ARG A 54 11.87 -5.85 -7.98
N ASP A 55 12.41 -5.45 -9.12
CA ASP A 55 13.80 -5.03 -9.23
C ASP A 55 14.06 -3.69 -8.53
N ASP A 56 13.07 -2.79 -8.52
CA ASP A 56 13.12 -1.57 -7.70
C ASP A 56 13.20 -1.91 -6.21
N VAL A 57 12.40 -2.88 -5.73
CA VAL A 57 12.44 -3.32 -4.35
C VAL A 57 13.79 -3.93 -3.99
N LEU A 58 14.36 -4.75 -4.87
CA LEU A 58 15.70 -5.32 -4.68
C LEU A 58 16.79 -4.25 -4.60
N ALA A 59 16.68 -3.20 -5.42
CA ALA A 59 17.60 -2.06 -5.40
C ALA A 59 17.37 -1.11 -4.22
N HIS A 60 16.20 -1.19 -3.58
CA HIS A 60 15.77 -0.29 -2.51
C HIS A 60 16.24 -0.71 -1.10
N PHE A 61 16.84 -1.88 -0.96
CA PHE A 61 17.35 -2.34 0.34
C PHE A 61 18.29 -1.30 0.98
N GLY A 62 18.04 -1.00 2.25
CA GLY A 62 18.71 0.09 2.98
C GLY A 62 17.88 1.38 3.08
N ASN A 63 16.80 1.47 2.33
CA ASN A 63 15.79 2.54 2.43
C ASN A 63 14.48 2.00 3.03
N PRO A 64 13.56 2.87 3.48
CA PRO A 64 12.33 2.46 4.14
C PRO A 64 11.41 1.62 3.27
N LEU A 65 11.05 0.43 3.78
CA LEU A 65 10.02 -0.46 3.26
C LEU A 65 8.90 -0.59 4.28
N ILE A 66 7.65 -0.47 3.86
CA ILE A 66 6.47 -0.59 4.73
C ILE A 66 5.59 -1.75 4.28
N ASP A 67 5.49 -2.77 5.14
CA ASP A 67 4.51 -3.84 4.99
C ASP A 67 3.21 -3.43 5.70
N VAL A 68 2.15 -3.28 4.92
CA VAL A 68 0.86 -2.81 5.45
C VAL A 68 -0.14 -3.92 5.71
N ARG A 69 0.30 -5.19 5.62
CA ARG A 69 -0.53 -6.36 5.88
C ARG A 69 -0.80 -6.53 7.37
N SER A 70 -1.60 -7.54 7.71
CA SER A 70 -1.81 -7.91 9.11
C SER A 70 -0.53 -8.46 9.76
N PRO A 71 -0.40 -8.40 11.09
CA PRO A 71 0.73 -9.00 11.80
C PRO A 71 0.94 -10.49 11.46
N GLN A 72 -0.12 -11.27 11.31
CA GLN A 72 -0.03 -12.69 10.98
C GLN A 72 0.47 -12.94 9.55
N GLU A 73 0.16 -12.06 8.60
CA GLU A 73 0.75 -12.11 7.26
C GLU A 73 2.24 -11.73 7.30
N TYR A 74 2.58 -10.73 8.11
CA TYR A 74 3.97 -10.26 8.27
C TYR A 74 4.86 -11.33 8.90
N THR A 75 4.43 -11.95 10.00
CA THR A 75 5.19 -13.01 10.68
C THR A 75 5.32 -14.28 9.85
N GLY A 76 4.44 -14.46 8.85
CA GLY A 76 4.39 -15.65 8.02
C GLY A 76 3.53 -16.78 8.58
N GLU A 77 2.72 -16.51 9.60
CA GLU A 77 1.68 -17.43 10.08
C GLU A 77 0.58 -17.64 9.05
N ARG A 78 0.34 -16.61 8.22
CA ARG A 78 -0.64 -16.64 7.13
C ARG A 78 0.01 -16.28 5.82
N THR A 79 -0.38 -16.98 4.76
CA THR A 79 0.03 -16.70 3.38
C THR A 79 -1.05 -15.97 2.59
N HIS A 80 -2.27 -15.89 3.11
CA HIS A 80 -3.42 -15.23 2.50
C HIS A 80 -4.40 -14.72 3.55
N MET A 81 -5.31 -13.84 3.17
CA MET A 81 -6.47 -13.49 4.00
C MET A 81 -7.49 -14.64 3.99
N PRO A 82 -8.22 -14.87 5.10
CA PRO A 82 -9.18 -15.98 5.18
C PRO A 82 -10.19 -16.02 4.04
N ASP A 83 -10.70 -14.85 3.64
CA ASP A 83 -11.73 -14.71 2.60
C ASP A 83 -11.18 -14.78 1.16
N TYR A 84 -9.85 -14.81 1.00
CA TYR A 84 -9.18 -14.75 -0.32
C TYR A 84 -8.05 -15.77 -0.45
N PRO A 85 -8.32 -17.07 -0.29
CA PRO A 85 -7.28 -18.10 -0.34
C PRO A 85 -6.59 -18.20 -1.70
N GLN A 86 -7.27 -17.82 -2.78
CA GLN A 86 -6.73 -17.81 -4.14
C GLN A 86 -5.62 -16.77 -4.35
N GLU A 87 -5.48 -15.81 -3.43
CA GLU A 87 -4.46 -14.75 -3.50
C GLU A 87 -3.28 -15.05 -2.56
N GLY A 88 -3.10 -16.31 -2.20
CA GLY A 88 -2.00 -16.77 -1.37
C GLY A 88 -0.66 -16.78 -2.09
N ALA A 89 0.41 -16.60 -1.32
CA ALA A 89 1.77 -16.82 -1.77
C ALA A 89 2.27 -18.19 -1.33
N LEU A 90 3.28 -18.72 -2.02
CA LEU A 90 3.89 -20.02 -1.69
C LEU A 90 4.66 -20.00 -0.36
N ARG A 91 5.18 -18.84 0.04
CA ARG A 91 5.97 -18.67 1.27
C ARG A 91 5.39 -17.57 2.13
N GLY A 92 5.33 -17.79 3.44
CA GLY A 92 4.97 -16.77 4.43
C GLY A 92 6.17 -15.96 4.90
N GLY A 93 5.92 -14.78 5.46
CA GLY A 93 6.91 -13.86 6.00
C GLY A 93 6.80 -12.46 5.38
N HIS A 94 7.90 -11.71 5.40
CA HIS A 94 7.97 -10.33 4.88
C HIS A 94 9.30 -10.06 4.16
N ILE A 95 9.35 -8.96 3.45
CA ILE A 95 10.58 -8.46 2.81
C ILE A 95 11.55 -8.01 3.91
N PRO A 96 12.84 -8.43 3.90
CA PRO A 96 13.79 -8.04 4.93
C PRO A 96 13.85 -6.52 5.12
N SER A 97 14.01 -6.07 6.35
CA SER A 97 14.00 -4.66 6.79
C SER A 97 12.68 -3.92 6.68
N ALA A 98 11.61 -4.52 6.18
CA ALA A 98 10.31 -3.87 6.13
C ALA A 98 9.74 -3.65 7.54
N ALA A 99 9.25 -2.43 7.81
CA ALA A 99 8.49 -2.14 9.01
C ALA A 99 7.04 -2.62 8.88
N SER A 100 6.51 -3.26 9.92
CA SER A 100 5.11 -3.71 9.97
C SER A 100 4.20 -2.57 10.41
N VAL A 101 3.47 -1.98 9.47
CA VAL A 101 2.50 -0.91 9.73
C VAL A 101 1.17 -1.26 9.08
N PRO A 102 0.30 -2.06 9.72
CA PRO A 102 -0.99 -2.43 9.17
C PRO A 102 -1.79 -1.20 8.71
N TRP A 103 -2.28 -1.24 7.48
CA TRP A 103 -2.98 -0.11 6.84
C TRP A 103 -4.14 0.45 7.68
N ALA A 104 -4.84 -0.44 8.40
CA ALA A 104 -6.00 -0.07 9.24
C ALA A 104 -5.62 0.85 10.40
N LYS A 105 -4.34 0.88 10.83
CA LYS A 105 -3.86 1.83 11.84
C LYS A 105 -3.97 3.29 11.39
N ALA A 106 -4.07 3.56 10.10
CA ALA A 106 -4.22 4.91 9.54
C ALA A 106 -5.69 5.34 9.37
N ALA A 107 -6.64 4.48 9.74
CA ALA A 107 -8.07 4.76 9.67
C ALA A 107 -8.73 4.78 11.05
N ASN A 108 -9.76 5.60 11.20
CA ASN A 108 -10.66 5.62 12.34
C ASN A 108 -11.69 4.49 12.24
N GLU A 109 -12.46 4.27 13.30
CA GLU A 109 -13.53 3.26 13.31
C GLU A 109 -14.61 3.55 12.25
N ASP A 110 -14.91 4.83 12.00
CA ASP A 110 -15.83 5.28 10.97
C ASP A 110 -15.27 5.25 9.54
N LYS A 111 -14.11 4.64 9.36
CA LYS A 111 -13.37 4.46 8.10
C LYS A 111 -12.78 5.76 7.51
N THR A 112 -12.87 6.87 8.20
CA THR A 112 -12.14 8.08 7.79
C THR A 112 -10.65 7.93 8.05
N PHE A 113 -9.83 8.71 7.35
CA PHE A 113 -8.41 8.82 7.70
C PHE A 113 -8.27 9.43 9.10
N LYS A 114 -7.26 8.98 9.83
CA LYS A 114 -6.85 9.61 11.09
C LYS A 114 -6.38 11.04 10.88
N SER A 115 -6.30 11.81 11.98
CA SER A 115 -5.73 13.16 11.96
C SER A 115 -4.27 13.16 11.47
N VAL A 116 -3.81 14.30 10.97
CA VAL A 116 -2.41 14.44 10.54
C VAL A 116 -1.45 14.17 11.72
N GLU A 117 -1.83 14.57 12.92
CA GLU A 117 -1.08 14.37 14.15
C GLU A 117 -0.95 12.88 14.48
N ASP A 118 -2.04 12.12 14.43
CA ASP A 118 -2.04 10.67 14.66
C ASP A 118 -1.26 9.94 13.57
N LEU A 119 -1.39 10.39 12.31
CA LEU A 119 -0.63 9.82 11.20
C LEU A 119 0.88 10.09 11.34
N LYS A 120 1.27 11.28 11.81
CA LYS A 120 2.67 11.57 12.14
C LYS A 120 3.17 10.68 13.28
N GLN A 121 2.37 10.50 14.34
CA GLN A 121 2.73 9.57 15.40
C GLN A 121 3.00 8.17 14.86
N LEU A 122 2.12 7.67 13.99
CA LEU A 122 2.24 6.34 13.39
C LEU A 122 3.47 6.20 12.48
N TYR A 123 3.66 7.12 11.54
CA TYR A 123 4.67 6.95 10.50
C TYR A 123 6.05 7.50 10.87
N TYR A 124 6.14 8.63 11.57
CA TYR A 124 7.43 9.19 11.98
C TYR A 124 7.93 8.56 13.27
N ASN A 125 7.09 8.44 14.30
CA ASN A 125 7.57 8.01 15.63
C ASN A 125 7.58 6.49 15.76
N GLU A 126 6.51 5.77 15.32
CA GLU A 126 6.46 4.31 15.45
C GLU A 126 7.20 3.61 14.31
N ALA A 127 6.98 4.03 13.04
CA ALA A 127 7.61 3.41 11.88
C ALA A 127 9.00 3.98 11.57
N GLY A 128 9.40 5.11 12.18
CA GLY A 128 10.73 5.68 12.05
C GLY A 128 11.02 6.41 10.74
N LEU A 129 9.98 6.76 9.96
CA LEU A 129 10.16 7.51 8.73
C LEU A 129 10.61 8.96 9.03
N LYS A 130 11.27 9.55 8.05
CA LYS A 130 11.79 10.92 8.11
C LYS A 130 11.39 11.70 6.87
N ASP A 131 11.34 13.02 7.00
CA ASP A 131 11.16 13.89 5.85
C ASP A 131 12.25 13.64 4.80
N GLY A 132 11.83 13.49 3.56
CA GLY A 132 12.73 13.24 2.44
C GLY A 132 13.01 11.76 2.15
N ASP A 133 12.55 10.84 2.98
CA ASP A 133 12.69 9.40 2.71
C ASP A 133 12.07 9.02 1.36
N ASP A 134 12.72 8.10 0.66
CA ASP A 134 12.16 7.34 -0.46
C ASP A 134 11.54 6.07 0.13
N VAL A 135 10.22 5.95 0.05
CA VAL A 135 9.46 4.88 0.71
C VAL A 135 8.80 3.99 -0.32
N ILE A 136 8.94 2.68 -0.16
CA ILE A 136 8.11 1.71 -0.89
C ILE A 136 7.16 1.04 0.10
N ALA A 137 5.86 1.11 -0.20
CA ALA A 137 4.83 0.38 0.54
C ALA A 137 4.33 -0.82 -0.27
N TYR A 138 4.06 -1.94 0.40
CA TYR A 138 3.49 -3.13 -0.21
C TYR A 138 2.48 -3.81 0.70
N CYS A 139 1.60 -4.61 0.10
CA CYS A 139 0.65 -5.44 0.84
C CYS A 139 0.59 -6.86 0.27
N ARG A 140 -0.58 -7.31 -0.15
CA ARG A 140 -0.81 -8.59 -0.83
C ARG A 140 -0.75 -8.41 -2.36
N ILE A 141 -1.49 -7.44 -2.90
CA ILE A 141 -1.68 -7.17 -4.33
C ILE A 141 -1.65 -5.66 -4.69
N GLY A 142 -1.12 -4.79 -3.82
CA GLY A 142 -1.06 -3.36 -4.05
C GLY A 142 -2.31 -2.55 -3.64
N GLU A 143 -3.40 -3.20 -3.25
CA GLU A 143 -4.67 -2.57 -2.86
C GLU A 143 -4.55 -1.80 -1.54
N ARG A 144 -4.26 -2.50 -0.44
CA ARG A 144 -4.10 -1.89 0.90
C ARG A 144 -2.92 -0.92 0.95
N SER A 145 -1.85 -1.20 0.23
CA SER A 145 -0.69 -0.31 0.14
C SER A 145 -0.95 0.96 -0.67
N SER A 146 -1.93 0.95 -1.57
CA SER A 146 -2.36 2.19 -2.23
C SER A 146 -3.02 3.19 -1.27
N HIS A 147 -3.68 2.70 -0.21
CA HIS A 147 -4.18 3.54 0.89
C HIS A 147 -3.01 4.19 1.64
N THR A 148 -2.00 3.41 2.04
CA THR A 148 -0.80 3.94 2.70
C THR A 148 -0.02 4.90 1.80
N TRP A 149 0.11 4.59 0.51
CA TRP A 149 0.69 5.49 -0.49
C TRP A 149 -0.04 6.85 -0.50
N PHE A 150 -1.37 6.85 -0.47
CA PHE A 150 -2.15 8.07 -0.41
C PHE A 150 -1.89 8.85 0.89
N VAL A 151 -1.87 8.18 2.03
CA VAL A 151 -1.59 8.79 3.34
C VAL A 151 -0.23 9.47 3.34
N LEU A 152 0.81 8.74 2.96
CA LEU A 152 2.17 9.26 2.96
C LEU A 152 2.34 10.43 1.98
N LYS A 153 1.82 10.28 0.75
CA LYS A 153 2.02 11.26 -0.30
C LYS A 153 1.18 12.53 -0.13
N TYR A 154 -0.11 12.37 0.19
CA TYR A 154 -1.05 13.50 0.16
C TYR A 154 -1.42 14.04 1.54
N LEU A 155 -1.43 13.22 2.59
CA LEU A 155 -1.75 13.69 3.92
C LEU A 155 -0.49 14.08 4.72
N LEU A 156 0.63 13.38 4.51
CA LEU A 156 1.90 13.68 5.17
C LEU A 156 2.93 14.41 4.30
N GLY A 157 2.71 14.48 2.98
CA GLY A 157 3.52 15.29 2.07
C GLY A 157 4.84 14.67 1.64
N PHE A 158 5.03 13.35 1.81
CA PHE A 158 6.20 12.66 1.28
C PHE A 158 6.29 12.79 -0.25
N LYS A 159 7.43 13.17 -0.76
CA LYS A 159 7.62 13.36 -2.21
C LYS A 159 7.85 12.03 -2.94
N ASN A 160 8.64 11.15 -2.35
CA ASN A 160 9.10 9.91 -2.95
C ASN A 160 8.41 8.72 -2.26
N VAL A 161 7.23 8.35 -2.74
CA VAL A 161 6.46 7.20 -2.25
C VAL A 161 6.00 6.38 -3.43
N ARG A 162 6.37 5.11 -3.45
CA ARG A 162 5.99 4.16 -4.49
C ARG A 162 5.19 3.01 -3.90
N ASN A 163 4.21 2.54 -4.66
CA ASN A 163 3.45 1.35 -4.34
C ASN A 163 4.02 0.16 -5.12
N TYR A 164 4.47 -0.87 -4.43
CA TYR A 164 4.83 -2.14 -5.03
C TYR A 164 3.56 -3.00 -5.14
N ASP A 165 2.92 -2.95 -6.29
CA ASP A 165 1.61 -3.61 -6.49
C ASP A 165 1.71 -5.12 -6.76
N GLY A 166 2.83 -5.64 -7.23
CA GLY A 166 3.10 -7.08 -7.23
C GLY A 166 3.05 -7.69 -5.83
N SER A 167 3.51 -6.93 -4.85
CA SER A 167 3.33 -7.18 -3.42
C SER A 167 3.72 -8.60 -2.99
N TRP A 168 3.06 -9.13 -1.93
CA TRP A 168 3.41 -10.43 -1.39
C TRP A 168 3.02 -11.60 -2.30
N THR A 169 1.96 -11.45 -3.08
CA THR A 169 1.57 -12.49 -4.06
C THR A 169 2.69 -12.76 -5.07
N GLU A 170 3.37 -11.71 -5.53
CA GLU A 170 4.56 -11.85 -6.35
C GLU A 170 5.77 -12.27 -5.51
N TRP A 171 6.17 -11.48 -4.50
CA TRP A 171 7.41 -11.67 -3.76
C TRP A 171 7.48 -13.03 -3.06
N GLY A 172 6.42 -13.42 -2.35
CA GLY A 172 6.34 -14.70 -1.64
C GLY A 172 6.32 -15.93 -2.53
N SER A 173 6.05 -15.75 -3.83
CA SER A 173 6.04 -16.83 -4.83
C SER A 173 7.31 -16.87 -5.70
N LEU A 174 8.13 -15.82 -5.66
CA LEU A 174 9.38 -15.74 -6.43
C LEU A 174 10.46 -16.66 -5.86
N VAL A 175 11.24 -17.27 -6.75
CA VAL A 175 12.45 -18.02 -6.40
C VAL A 175 13.64 -17.05 -6.24
N GLY A 176 14.44 -17.26 -5.19
CA GLY A 176 15.71 -16.54 -5.01
C GLY A 176 15.61 -15.14 -4.41
N VAL A 177 14.41 -14.66 -4.06
CA VAL A 177 14.26 -13.43 -3.29
C VAL A 177 14.37 -13.72 -1.78
N PRO A 178 14.95 -12.80 -0.99
CA PRO A 178 15.06 -12.97 0.45
C PRO A 178 13.73 -12.79 1.15
N ILE A 179 13.49 -13.58 2.20
CA ILE A 179 12.30 -13.53 3.05
C ILE A 179 12.75 -13.69 4.51
N VAL A 180 12.13 -12.92 5.39
CA VAL A 180 12.24 -13.05 6.85
C VAL A 180 10.90 -13.54 7.40
N LYS A 181 10.94 -14.39 8.42
CA LYS A 181 9.78 -14.83 9.20
C LYS A 181 9.90 -14.36 10.65
N GLY A 182 8.76 -14.20 11.30
CA GLY A 182 8.69 -13.69 12.67
C GLY A 182 8.40 -12.20 12.72
N ASP A 183 8.46 -11.65 13.92
CA ASP A 183 8.06 -10.27 14.23
C ASP A 183 9.15 -9.22 13.99
N GLN A 184 10.41 -9.67 13.86
CA GLN A 184 11.55 -8.79 13.65
C GLN A 184 11.75 -8.49 12.16
N PRO A 185 12.00 -7.23 11.78
CA PRO A 185 12.15 -6.86 10.37
C PRO A 185 13.36 -7.52 9.68
N GLY A 186 14.29 -8.05 10.46
CA GLY A 186 15.52 -8.60 9.92
C GLY A 186 16.42 -7.56 9.28
N SER A 187 17.49 -8.02 8.65
CA SER A 187 18.47 -7.15 7.99
C SER A 187 18.32 -7.23 6.47
N ALA A 188 18.49 -6.10 5.82
CA ALA A 188 18.63 -6.07 4.36
C ALA A 188 19.80 -6.98 3.93
N PRO A 189 19.64 -7.77 2.85
CA PRO A 189 20.76 -8.55 2.32
C PRO A 189 21.91 -7.63 1.93
N ALA A 190 23.13 -8.11 2.10
CA ALA A 190 24.29 -7.41 1.54
C ALA A 190 24.11 -7.30 0.02
N ALA A 191 24.47 -6.15 -0.55
CA ALA A 191 24.42 -5.94 -1.98
C ALA A 191 25.20 -7.07 -2.67
N ARG A 192 24.54 -7.78 -3.59
CA ARG A 192 25.23 -8.76 -4.43
C ARG A 192 26.21 -7.99 -5.32
N LYS A 193 27.49 -8.28 -5.15
CA LYS A 193 28.58 -7.77 -6.01
C LYS A 193 28.44 -8.31 -7.42
#